data_d3f0f63702d76675be4a3c7a8238fb87
#
_entry.id   d3f0f63702d76675be4a3c7a8238fb87
#
_cell.length_a   1.000
_cell.length_b   1.000
_cell.length_c   1.000
_cell.angle_alpha   90.00
_cell.angle_beta   90.00
_cell.angle_gamma   90.00
#
_symmetry.space_group_name_H-M   'P 1'
#
loop_
_entity.id
_entity.type
_entity.pdbx_description
1 polymer ?
#
loop_
_entity_poly.entity_id
_entity_poly.type
_entity_poly.pdbx_seq_one_letter_code
_entity_poly.pdbx_strand_id
1 'polypeptide(L)'
;MKIPQSVLVVIHTPALQVLLIERADAPGFWQSVTGSKDHVDESFAATAAREVREETGLDALAAGHSLRDWGLENVYEIYPQWRHRYADGITHNTEHLFGLCIPAPLPVRLSAREHRDQLWLPWPEAAERCFSPSNAEALTWLPLLGGHHSHA
;
A
#
# COMPACT_ATOMS: atom_id res chain seq x y z
N MET A 1 19.76 -4.18 -6.52
CA MET A 1 19.01 -5.29 -5.89
C MET A 1 17.92 -4.74 -4.99
N LYS A 2 16.73 -5.33 -5.06
CA LYS A 2 15.65 -4.95 -4.14
C LYS A 2 15.99 -5.39 -2.72
N ILE A 3 15.61 -4.56 -1.77
CA ILE A 3 15.70 -4.89 -0.34
C ILE A 3 14.42 -5.64 0.04
N PRO A 4 14.52 -6.79 0.74
CA PRO A 4 13.35 -7.60 1.10
C PRO A 4 12.60 -7.04 2.31
N GLN A 5 12.43 -5.73 2.34
CA GLN A 5 11.66 -4.99 3.31
C GLN A 5 10.82 -3.98 2.55
N SER A 6 9.52 -4.08 2.67
CA SER A 6 8.59 -3.25 1.92
C SER A 6 7.46 -2.73 2.80
N VAL A 7 6.65 -1.86 2.23
CA VAL A 7 5.45 -1.35 2.86
C VAL A 7 4.23 -1.68 2.00
N LEU A 8 3.08 -1.77 2.65
CA LEU A 8 1.78 -1.75 2.02
C LEU A 8 1.00 -0.62 2.70
N VAL A 9 0.54 0.34 1.92
CA VAL A 9 -0.17 1.50 2.44
C VAL A 9 -1.61 1.48 1.96
N VAL A 10 -2.54 1.30 2.88
CA VAL A 10 -3.98 1.36 2.58
C VAL A 10 -4.40 2.82 2.65
N ILE A 11 -4.71 3.41 1.49
CA ILE A 11 -5.21 4.78 1.42
C ILE A 11 -6.72 4.74 1.51
N HIS A 12 -7.28 5.45 2.50
CA HIS A 12 -8.70 5.36 2.77
C HIS A 12 -9.26 6.69 3.29
N THR A 13 -10.59 6.78 3.35
CA THR A 13 -11.29 7.91 3.93
C THR A 13 -11.87 7.53 5.31
N PRO A 14 -12.36 8.52 6.09
CA PRO A 14 -13.07 8.20 7.35
C PRO A 14 -14.27 7.29 7.15
N ALA A 15 -14.92 7.35 5.99
CA ALA A 15 -16.05 6.48 5.65
C ALA A 15 -15.62 5.10 5.16
N LEU A 16 -14.31 4.79 5.22
CA LEU A 16 -13.72 3.50 4.85
C LEU A 16 -13.89 3.16 3.37
N GLN A 17 -13.86 4.18 2.51
CA GLN A 17 -13.65 3.99 1.10
C GLN A 17 -12.15 3.86 0.85
N VAL A 18 -11.76 2.97 -0.02
CA VAL A 18 -10.35 2.58 -0.22
C VAL A 18 -9.94 2.82 -1.66
N LEU A 19 -8.75 3.39 -1.83
CA LEU A 19 -8.13 3.56 -3.13
C LEU A 19 -7.42 2.27 -3.54
N LEU A 20 -7.76 1.77 -4.71
CA LEU A 20 -7.00 0.71 -5.37
C LEU A 20 -6.45 1.23 -6.68
N ILE A 21 -5.28 0.75 -7.05
CA ILE A 21 -4.61 1.09 -8.30
C ILE A 21 -4.29 -0.19 -9.06
N GLU A 22 -4.44 -0.13 -10.38
CA GLU A 22 -4.24 -1.30 -11.25
C GLU A 22 -2.84 -1.27 -11.86
N ARG A 23 -2.12 -2.39 -11.76
CA ARG A 23 -0.77 -2.50 -12.33
C ARG A 23 -0.80 -2.42 -13.85
N ALA A 24 0.11 -1.63 -14.41
CA ALA A 24 0.26 -1.52 -15.87
C ALA A 24 0.79 -2.81 -16.49
N ASP A 25 1.62 -3.57 -15.76
CA ASP A 25 2.23 -4.80 -16.25
C ASP A 25 1.38 -6.04 -16.02
N ALA A 26 0.25 -5.91 -15.33
CA ALA A 26 -0.62 -7.04 -15.00
C ALA A 26 -2.08 -6.57 -14.95
N PRO A 27 -2.76 -6.48 -16.10
CA PRO A 27 -4.17 -6.07 -16.15
C PRO A 27 -5.03 -6.91 -15.21
N GLY A 28 -5.89 -6.23 -14.46
CA GLY A 28 -6.72 -6.88 -13.44
C GLY A 28 -6.05 -7.04 -12.09
N PHE A 29 -4.76 -6.71 -11.98
CA PHE A 29 -4.03 -6.77 -10.71
C PHE A 29 -4.24 -5.45 -9.95
N TRP A 30 -5.27 -5.43 -9.10
CA TRP A 30 -5.62 -4.28 -8.28
C TRP A 30 -4.96 -4.40 -6.90
N GLN A 31 -4.44 -3.30 -6.39
CA GLN A 31 -3.67 -3.31 -5.14
C GLN A 31 -3.69 -1.94 -4.45
N SER A 32 -3.35 -1.96 -3.15
CA SER A 32 -2.98 -0.76 -2.42
C SER A 32 -1.57 -0.32 -2.86
N VAL A 33 -1.10 0.81 -2.35
CA VAL A 33 0.28 1.26 -2.61
C VAL A 33 1.25 0.28 -1.96
N THR A 34 2.24 -0.17 -2.73
CA THR A 34 3.30 -1.05 -2.22
C THR A 34 4.65 -0.60 -2.75
N GLY A 35 5.70 -0.87 -2.00
CA GLY A 35 7.05 -0.62 -2.48
C GLY A 35 8.11 -0.99 -1.46
N SER A 36 9.31 -1.23 -1.97
CA SER A 36 10.45 -1.62 -1.14
C SER A 36 11.23 -0.41 -0.66
N LYS A 37 11.98 -0.58 0.43
CA LYS A 37 12.95 0.42 0.87
C LYS A 37 13.97 0.65 -0.25
N ASP A 38 14.41 1.90 -0.37
CA ASP A 38 15.52 2.26 -1.28
C ASP A 38 16.87 1.97 -0.63
N HIS A 39 16.94 2.09 0.69
CA HIS A 39 18.15 1.85 1.48
C HIS A 39 17.76 1.08 2.74
N VAL A 40 18.68 0.25 3.24
CA VAL A 40 18.42 -0.56 4.43
C VAL A 40 18.12 0.29 5.67
N ASP A 41 18.69 1.49 5.74
CA ASP A 41 18.48 2.42 6.85
C ASP A 41 17.30 3.38 6.66
N GLU A 42 16.58 3.28 5.53
CA GLU A 42 15.34 4.03 5.35
C GLU A 42 14.29 3.46 6.32
N SER A 43 13.62 4.33 7.08
CA SER A 43 12.54 3.85 7.96
C SER A 43 11.34 3.38 7.13
N PHE A 44 10.53 2.49 7.70
CA PHE A 44 9.29 2.07 7.03
C PHE A 44 8.36 3.27 6.77
N ALA A 45 8.27 4.21 7.73
CA ALA A 45 7.44 5.41 7.54
C ALA A 45 7.93 6.28 6.38
N ALA A 46 9.24 6.44 6.23
CA ALA A 46 9.81 7.18 5.10
C ALA A 46 9.54 6.47 3.77
N THR A 47 9.67 5.14 3.76
CA THR A 47 9.34 4.32 2.60
C THR A 47 7.88 4.50 2.21
N ALA A 48 6.97 4.45 3.20
CA ALA A 48 5.55 4.61 2.97
C ALA A 48 5.23 5.98 2.35
N ALA A 49 5.75 7.05 2.91
CA ALA A 49 5.50 8.40 2.40
C ALA A 49 6.06 8.57 0.98
N ARG A 50 7.25 8.03 0.72
CA ARG A 50 7.88 8.11 -0.61
C ARG A 50 7.08 7.33 -1.65
N GLU A 51 6.68 6.09 -1.34
CA GLU A 51 5.92 5.26 -2.28
C GLU A 51 4.54 5.85 -2.57
N VAL A 52 3.87 6.40 -1.56
CA VAL A 52 2.60 7.10 -1.78
C VAL A 52 2.78 8.25 -2.77
N ARG A 53 3.82 9.06 -2.61
CA ARG A 53 4.09 10.16 -3.51
C ARG A 53 4.40 9.68 -4.93
N GLU A 54 5.23 8.66 -5.05
CA GLU A 54 5.63 8.14 -6.37
C GLU A 54 4.44 7.54 -7.11
N GLU A 55 3.58 6.80 -6.42
CA GLU A 55 2.49 6.06 -7.08
C GLU A 55 1.19 6.85 -7.21
N THR A 56 0.95 7.84 -6.36
CA THR A 56 -0.32 8.59 -6.36
C THR A 56 -0.17 10.10 -6.43
N GLY A 57 1.02 10.63 -6.23
CA GLY A 57 1.24 12.07 -6.16
C GLY A 57 0.80 12.69 -4.84
N LEU A 58 0.23 11.92 -3.91
CA LEU A 58 -0.24 12.45 -2.63
C LEU A 58 0.94 12.71 -1.70
N ASP A 59 0.83 13.78 -0.91
CA ASP A 59 1.74 14.05 0.20
C ASP A 59 1.12 13.44 1.46
N ALA A 60 1.70 12.33 1.93
CA ALA A 60 1.19 11.63 3.10
C ALA A 60 1.25 12.48 4.39
N LEU A 61 2.08 13.52 4.41
CA LEU A 61 2.28 14.38 5.57
C LEU A 61 1.56 15.72 5.45
N ALA A 62 0.73 15.90 4.41
CA ALA A 62 -0.02 17.14 4.20
C ALA A 62 -1.06 17.33 5.31
N ALA A 63 -1.44 18.58 5.53
CA ALA A 63 -2.49 18.91 6.49
C ALA A 63 -3.79 18.18 6.12
N GLY A 64 -4.44 17.59 7.11
CA GLY A 64 -5.66 16.80 6.91
C GLY A 64 -5.41 15.35 6.53
N HIS A 65 -4.18 14.97 6.26
CA HIS A 65 -3.79 13.58 6.01
C HIS A 65 -3.20 12.97 7.28
N SER A 66 -3.44 11.69 7.49
CA SER A 66 -2.93 10.96 8.66
C SER A 66 -2.31 9.64 8.22
N LEU A 67 -0.98 9.58 8.24
CA LEU A 67 -0.24 8.35 7.98
C LEU A 67 -0.02 7.65 9.31
N ARG A 68 -0.51 6.41 9.42
CA ARG A 68 -0.42 5.65 10.67
C ARG A 68 0.25 4.31 10.43
N ASP A 69 1.21 4.00 11.28
CA ASP A 69 1.82 2.68 11.34
C ASP A 69 0.85 1.75 12.08
N TRP A 70 0.40 0.70 11.40
CA TRP A 70 -0.54 -0.24 12.02
C TRP A 70 0.14 -1.26 12.93
N GLY A 71 1.47 -1.32 12.93
CA GLY A 71 2.22 -2.27 13.76
C GLY A 71 2.04 -3.72 13.34
N LEU A 72 1.66 -3.95 12.09
CA LEU A 72 1.44 -5.28 11.54
C LEU A 72 2.42 -5.54 10.41
N GLU A 73 2.85 -6.78 10.29
CA GLU A 73 3.74 -7.20 9.21
C GLU A 73 3.28 -8.51 8.62
N ASN A 74 3.49 -8.66 7.30
CA ASN A 74 3.35 -9.92 6.61
C ASN A 74 4.73 -10.36 6.14
N VAL A 75 5.05 -11.63 6.37
CA VAL A 75 6.24 -12.23 5.80
C VAL A 75 5.75 -13.25 4.78
N TYR A 76 6.12 -13.06 3.52
CA TYR A 76 5.66 -13.96 2.48
C TYR A 76 6.81 -14.38 1.56
N GLU A 77 6.62 -15.54 0.95
CA GLU A 77 7.58 -16.05 -0.02
C GLU A 77 7.46 -15.26 -1.31
N ILE A 78 8.61 -14.82 -1.81
CA ILE A 78 8.67 -14.09 -3.07
C ILE A 78 8.38 -15.07 -4.21
N TYR A 79 7.49 -14.69 -5.14
CA TYR A 79 7.21 -15.50 -6.31
C TYR A 79 8.50 -15.80 -7.07
N PRO A 80 8.71 -17.05 -7.50
CA PRO A 80 9.96 -17.45 -8.16
C PRO A 80 10.35 -16.55 -9.34
N GLN A 81 9.37 -16.06 -10.11
CA GLN A 81 9.62 -15.23 -11.27
C GLN A 81 10.19 -13.85 -10.90
N TRP A 82 10.09 -13.43 -9.64
CA TRP A 82 10.58 -12.13 -9.18
C TRP A 82 11.82 -12.22 -8.30
N ARG A 83 12.28 -13.44 -7.96
CA ARG A 83 13.44 -13.59 -7.07
C ARG A 83 14.74 -13.03 -7.66
N HIS A 84 14.82 -12.96 -8.99
CA HIS A 84 15.97 -12.38 -9.64
C HIS A 84 16.21 -10.90 -9.32
N ARG A 85 15.21 -10.23 -8.78
CA ARG A 85 15.30 -8.81 -8.39
C ARG A 85 16.04 -8.62 -7.06
N TYR A 86 16.29 -9.70 -6.34
CA TYR A 86 16.88 -9.70 -5.00
C TYR A 86 18.25 -10.37 -5.03
N ALA A 87 19.03 -10.17 -3.96
CA ALA A 87 20.30 -10.87 -3.80
C ALA A 87 20.09 -12.38 -3.70
N ASP A 88 21.10 -13.15 -4.07
CA ASP A 88 21.05 -14.60 -3.99
C ASP A 88 20.73 -15.06 -2.57
N GLY A 89 19.86 -16.08 -2.47
CA GLY A 89 19.46 -16.62 -1.18
C GLY A 89 18.28 -15.90 -0.52
N ILE A 90 17.82 -14.79 -1.08
CA ILE A 90 16.64 -14.08 -0.58
C ILE A 90 15.40 -14.76 -1.13
N THR A 91 14.57 -15.29 -0.24
CA THR A 91 13.34 -16.01 -0.62
C THR A 91 12.07 -15.39 -0.05
N HIS A 92 12.20 -14.56 0.99
CA HIS A 92 11.05 -13.96 1.69
C HIS A 92 11.18 -12.45 1.79
N ASN A 93 10.04 -11.78 1.75
CA ASN A 93 9.93 -10.33 1.94
C ASN A 93 9.10 -10.04 3.19
N THR A 94 9.53 -9.05 3.97
CA THR A 94 8.75 -8.54 5.11
C THR A 94 8.04 -7.28 4.66
N GLU A 95 6.71 -7.30 4.74
CA GLU A 95 5.86 -6.18 4.33
C GLU A 95 5.21 -5.57 5.56
N HIS A 96 5.51 -4.29 5.83
CA HIS A 96 4.98 -3.55 6.97
C HIS A 96 3.75 -2.75 6.55
N LEU A 97 2.68 -2.80 7.36
CA LEU A 97 1.38 -2.24 7.01
C LEU A 97 1.18 -0.84 7.58
N PHE A 98 0.71 0.07 6.73
CA PHE A 98 0.33 1.42 7.08
C PHE A 98 -1.08 1.73 6.59
N GLY A 99 -1.75 2.66 7.24
CA GLY A 99 -2.95 3.30 6.74
C GLY A 99 -2.69 4.77 6.49
N LEU A 100 -3.17 5.29 5.38
CA LEU A 100 -3.19 6.72 5.10
C LEU A 100 -4.63 7.18 4.98
N CYS A 101 -5.10 7.95 5.96
CA CYS A 101 -6.43 8.51 5.92
C CYS A 101 -6.39 9.89 5.27
N ILE A 102 -7.24 10.09 4.26
CA ILE A 102 -7.44 11.39 3.61
C ILE A 102 -8.91 11.77 3.75
N PRO A 103 -9.27 13.08 3.72
CA PRO A 103 -10.63 13.50 4.05
C PRO A 103 -11.74 12.98 3.14
N ALA A 104 -11.46 12.80 1.85
CA ALA A 104 -12.46 12.38 0.88
C ALA A 104 -11.79 11.73 -0.31
N PRO A 105 -12.51 10.88 -1.08
CA PRO A 105 -11.97 10.34 -2.31
C PRO A 105 -11.61 11.47 -3.28
N LEU A 106 -10.49 11.31 -3.98
CA LEU A 106 -10.10 12.24 -5.02
C LEU A 106 -9.31 11.49 -6.10
N PRO A 107 -9.30 12.01 -7.34
CA PRO A 107 -8.44 11.45 -8.38
C PRO A 107 -6.98 11.63 -7.99
N VAL A 108 -6.18 10.59 -8.18
CA VAL A 108 -4.74 10.63 -7.90
C VAL A 108 -3.96 10.64 -9.20
N ARG A 109 -2.71 11.09 -9.12
CA ARG A 109 -1.84 11.12 -10.30
C ARG A 109 -0.96 9.87 -10.30
N LEU A 110 -1.32 8.92 -11.17
CA LEU A 110 -0.59 7.66 -11.27
C LEU A 110 0.71 7.83 -12.05
N SER A 111 1.70 7.02 -11.68
CA SER A 111 2.87 6.82 -12.52
C SER A 111 2.46 5.87 -13.64
N ALA A 112 2.35 6.39 -14.87
CA ALA A 112 1.84 5.61 -16.01
C ALA A 112 2.68 4.37 -16.33
N ARG A 113 3.94 4.34 -15.91
CA ARG A 113 4.83 3.19 -16.12
C ARG A 113 4.49 2.03 -15.19
N GLU A 114 3.91 2.32 -14.03
CA GLU A 114 3.65 1.34 -12.99
C GLU A 114 2.16 1.01 -12.85
N HIS A 115 1.29 2.00 -13.00
CA HIS A 115 -0.15 1.85 -12.79
C HIS A 115 -0.93 2.55 -13.89
N ARG A 116 -2.05 1.95 -14.30
CA ARG A 116 -2.83 2.42 -15.44
C ARG A 116 -4.23 2.89 -15.09
N ASP A 117 -4.76 2.54 -13.91
CA ASP A 117 -6.12 2.89 -13.52
C ASP A 117 -6.26 2.97 -12.01
N GLN A 118 -7.32 3.62 -11.55
CA GLN A 118 -7.59 3.85 -10.14
C GLN A 118 -9.08 3.70 -9.85
N LEU A 119 -9.41 3.20 -8.67
CA LEU A 119 -10.77 3.04 -8.18
C LEU A 119 -10.85 3.41 -6.72
N TRP A 120 -11.97 4.04 -6.32
CA TRP A 120 -12.33 4.18 -4.92
C TRP A 120 -13.54 3.28 -4.67
N LEU A 121 -13.42 2.37 -3.71
CA LEU A 121 -14.46 1.39 -3.38
C LEU A 121 -14.66 1.31 -1.87
N PRO A 122 -15.88 0.99 -1.39
CA PRO A 122 -16.06 0.61 0.00
C PRO A 122 -15.11 -0.54 0.35
N TRP A 123 -14.62 -0.58 1.58
CA TRP A 123 -13.56 -1.53 1.94
C TRP A 123 -13.90 -3.00 1.66
N PRO A 124 -15.16 -3.49 1.85
CA PRO A 124 -15.44 -4.89 1.54
C PRO A 124 -15.28 -5.22 0.06
N GLU A 125 -15.75 -4.31 -0.81
CA GLU A 125 -15.63 -4.47 -2.25
C GLU A 125 -14.17 -4.33 -2.70
N ALA A 126 -13.43 -3.41 -2.07
CA ALA A 126 -12.01 -3.26 -2.34
C ALA A 126 -11.24 -4.53 -1.98
N ALA A 127 -11.56 -5.15 -0.82
CA ALA A 127 -10.93 -6.39 -0.41
C ALA A 127 -11.16 -7.52 -1.41
N GLU A 128 -12.39 -7.62 -1.94
CA GLU A 128 -12.70 -8.63 -2.97
C GLU A 128 -11.95 -8.37 -4.27
N ARG A 129 -11.69 -7.10 -4.59
CA ARG A 129 -11.01 -6.73 -5.84
C ARG A 129 -9.51 -6.96 -5.79
N CYS A 130 -8.90 -6.96 -4.60
CA CYS A 130 -7.46 -7.12 -4.46
C CYS A 130 -6.98 -8.45 -5.03
N PHE A 131 -5.92 -8.38 -5.85
CA PHE A 131 -5.31 -9.58 -6.38
C PHE A 131 -4.57 -10.37 -5.29
N SER A 132 -3.80 -9.68 -4.46
CA SER A 132 -2.98 -10.31 -3.42
C SER A 132 -3.83 -10.67 -2.20
N PRO A 133 -3.76 -11.94 -1.72
CA PRO A 133 -4.44 -12.31 -0.47
C PRO A 133 -3.99 -11.50 0.74
N SER A 134 -2.71 -11.14 0.83
CA SER A 134 -2.21 -10.34 1.94
C SER A 134 -2.76 -8.92 1.91
N ASN A 135 -2.93 -8.34 0.72
CA ASN A 135 -3.54 -7.04 0.57
C ASN A 135 -5.03 -7.09 0.96
N ALA A 136 -5.75 -8.11 0.50
CA ALA A 136 -7.14 -8.30 0.86
C ALA A 136 -7.31 -8.43 2.38
N GLU A 137 -6.45 -9.22 3.02
CA GLU A 137 -6.47 -9.37 4.47
C GLU A 137 -6.19 -8.04 5.17
N ALA A 138 -5.23 -7.26 4.68
CA ALA A 138 -4.91 -5.95 5.27
C ALA A 138 -6.15 -5.05 5.31
N LEU A 139 -6.98 -5.08 4.28
CA LEU A 139 -8.19 -4.27 4.24
C LEU A 139 -9.21 -4.71 5.29
N THR A 140 -9.19 -5.97 5.71
CA THR A 140 -10.11 -6.44 6.76
C THR A 140 -9.81 -5.84 8.13
N TRP A 141 -8.60 -5.31 8.33
CA TRP A 141 -8.25 -4.60 9.56
C TRP A 141 -8.76 -3.16 9.58
N LEU A 142 -9.14 -2.63 8.43
CA LEU A 142 -9.49 -1.21 8.29
C LEU A 142 -10.64 -0.77 9.20
N PRO A 143 -11.75 -1.53 9.36
CA PRO A 143 -12.83 -1.13 10.26
C PRO A 143 -12.35 -0.95 11.69
N LEU A 144 -11.38 -1.73 12.12
CA LEU A 144 -10.85 -1.65 13.47
C LEU A 144 -9.80 -0.54 13.61
N LEU A 145 -8.90 -0.41 12.64
CA LEU A 145 -7.75 0.49 12.74
C LEU A 145 -8.01 1.86 12.12
N GLY A 146 -8.82 1.92 11.05
CA GLY A 146 -9.04 3.15 10.28
C GLY A 146 -10.17 4.00 10.80
N GLY A 147 -11.08 3.45 11.61
CA GLY A 147 -12.26 4.16 12.05
C GLY A 147 -12.16 4.83 13.43
N HIS A 148 -11.07 4.65 14.17
CA HIS A 148 -10.98 5.09 15.56
C HIS A 148 -10.28 6.41 15.79
N HIS A 149 -9.55 6.91 14.81
CA HIS A 149 -8.80 8.16 14.95
C HIS A 149 -9.70 9.38 15.13
N SER A 150 -10.95 9.28 14.74
CA SER A 150 -11.92 10.36 14.85
C SER A 150 -12.36 10.63 16.29
N HIS A 151 -11.97 9.76 17.21
CA HIS A 151 -12.34 9.87 18.63
C HIS A 151 -11.22 10.41 19.50
N ALA A 152 -10.16 10.82 18.89
CA ALA A 152 -9.04 11.36 19.62
C ALA A 152 -9.38 12.67 20.35
#